data_2ddb09f764ff2c0e553f2e23220c4a56
#
_entry.id   2ddb09f764ff2c0e553f2e23220c4a56
#
_cell.length_a   1.000
_cell.length_b   1.000
_cell.length_c   1.000
_cell.angle_alpha   90.00
_cell.angle_beta   90.00
_cell.angle_gamma   90.00
#
_symmetry.space_group_name_H-M   'P 1'
#
loop_
_entity.id
_entity.type
_entity.pdbx_description
1 polymer ?
#
loop_
_entity_poly.entity_id
_entity_poly.type
_entity_poly.pdbx_seq_one_letter_code
_entity_poly.pdbx_strand_id
1 'polypeptide(L)'
;FVNGAEDGMRTVVSIAPTLIGLMVAVGVLRASGFLDFIAGLLSGVCGKLGIPASIVPLIIVRLFSSSAATGLSLDIFKQYGTDSYTGLITSILMGCTETVFYTMSVYYMAARIKKTRWTLAGALIATAAGIAASVILARYC
;
A
#
# COMPACT_ATOMS: atom_id res chain seq x y z
N PHE A 1 -22.88 -16.49 -17.01
CA PHE A 1 -22.27 -16.77 -15.71
C PHE A 1 -21.02 -17.66 -15.86
N VAL A 2 -21.13 -18.85 -16.51
CA VAL A 2 -20.01 -19.81 -16.66
C VAL A 2 -18.81 -19.18 -17.39
N ASN A 3 -19.04 -18.47 -18.49
CA ASN A 3 -17.96 -17.79 -19.23
C ASN A 3 -17.24 -16.74 -18.36
N GLY A 4 -17.99 -15.97 -17.56
CA GLY A 4 -17.38 -15.00 -16.65
C GLY A 4 -16.58 -15.67 -15.51
N ALA A 5 -16.98 -16.84 -15.05
CA ALA A 5 -16.24 -17.63 -14.07
C ALA A 5 -14.93 -18.17 -14.68
N GLU A 6 -14.98 -18.64 -15.94
CA GLU A 6 -13.79 -19.10 -16.67
C GLU A 6 -12.78 -17.96 -16.89
N ASP A 7 -13.24 -16.78 -17.32
CA ASP A 7 -12.40 -15.59 -17.49
C ASP A 7 -11.77 -15.15 -16.14
N GLY A 8 -12.54 -15.21 -15.06
CA GLY A 8 -12.05 -14.97 -13.71
C GLY A 8 -10.94 -15.94 -13.30
N MET A 9 -11.12 -17.23 -13.54
CA MET A 9 -10.10 -18.25 -13.25
C MET A 9 -8.83 -18.05 -14.06
N ARG A 10 -8.94 -17.73 -15.35
CA ARG A 10 -7.79 -17.40 -16.20
C ARG A 10 -7.02 -16.17 -15.68
N THR A 11 -7.75 -15.16 -15.26
CA THR A 11 -7.16 -13.96 -14.66
C THR A 11 -6.37 -14.31 -13.40
N VAL A 12 -6.95 -15.07 -12.46
CA VAL A 12 -6.26 -15.52 -11.24
C VAL A 12 -4.98 -16.28 -11.56
N VAL A 13 -5.03 -17.24 -12.47
CA VAL A 13 -3.84 -18.01 -12.89
C VAL A 13 -2.77 -17.08 -13.50
N SER A 14 -3.16 -16.06 -14.27
CA SER A 14 -2.22 -15.17 -14.92
C SER A 14 -1.52 -14.20 -13.94
N ILE A 15 -2.19 -13.78 -12.86
CA ILE A 15 -1.60 -12.88 -11.85
C ILE A 15 -0.86 -13.61 -10.72
N ALA A 16 -1.15 -14.89 -10.50
CA ALA A 16 -0.55 -15.69 -9.43
C ALA A 16 1.00 -15.67 -9.44
N PRO A 17 1.70 -15.85 -10.58
CA PRO A 17 3.16 -15.79 -10.62
C PRO A 17 3.70 -14.43 -10.17
N THR A 18 3.03 -13.34 -10.54
CA THR A 18 3.41 -11.98 -10.12
C THR A 18 3.27 -11.81 -8.61
N LEU A 19 2.17 -12.29 -8.02
CA LEU A 19 1.96 -12.24 -6.56
C LEU A 19 2.99 -13.07 -5.82
N ILE A 20 3.29 -14.28 -6.29
CA ILE A 20 4.34 -15.14 -5.70
C ILE A 20 5.69 -14.44 -5.76
N GLY A 21 6.06 -13.88 -6.91
CA GLY A 21 7.31 -13.12 -7.07
C GLY A 21 7.40 -11.92 -6.12
N LEU A 22 6.30 -11.18 -5.94
CA LEU A 22 6.23 -10.06 -5.00
C LEU A 22 6.37 -10.53 -3.54
N MET A 23 5.73 -11.62 -3.15
CA MET A 23 5.87 -12.17 -1.79
C MET A 23 7.31 -12.61 -1.51
N VAL A 24 7.98 -13.22 -2.47
CA VAL A 24 9.40 -13.58 -2.35
C VAL A 24 10.25 -12.32 -2.22
N ALA A 25 10.04 -11.32 -3.07
CA ALA A 25 10.78 -10.06 -3.02
C ALA A 25 10.61 -9.32 -1.69
N VAL A 26 9.38 -9.25 -1.16
CA VAL A 26 9.10 -8.67 0.17
C VAL A 26 9.77 -9.49 1.28
N GLY A 27 9.77 -10.83 1.17
CA GLY A 27 10.49 -11.70 2.10
C GLY A 27 11.99 -11.43 2.15
N VAL A 28 12.62 -11.24 0.99
CA VAL A 28 14.04 -10.87 0.88
C VAL A 28 14.29 -9.47 1.47
N LEU A 29 13.45 -8.48 1.15
CA LEU A 29 13.53 -7.12 1.71
C LEU A 29 13.42 -7.12 3.23
N ARG A 30 12.57 -7.96 3.79
CA ARG A 30 12.45 -8.13 5.24
C ARG A 30 13.67 -8.80 5.83
N ALA A 31 14.11 -9.91 5.24
CA ALA A 31 15.29 -10.63 5.70
C ALA A 31 16.58 -9.79 5.65
N SER A 32 16.66 -8.82 4.74
CA SER A 32 17.77 -7.86 4.65
C SER A 32 17.77 -6.79 5.75
N GLY A 33 16.70 -6.67 6.56
CA GLY A 33 16.53 -5.61 7.55
C GLY A 33 16.18 -4.23 6.96
N PHE A 34 16.00 -4.13 5.64
CA PHE A 34 15.73 -2.86 4.97
C PHE A 34 14.39 -2.24 5.41
N LEU A 35 13.36 -3.07 5.61
CA LEU A 35 12.05 -2.59 6.07
C LEU A 35 12.15 -2.04 7.50
N ASP A 36 12.92 -2.69 8.38
CA ASP A 36 13.12 -2.26 9.75
C ASP A 36 13.97 -0.98 9.83
N PHE A 37 14.94 -0.83 8.94
CA PHE A 37 15.72 0.41 8.80
C PHE A 37 14.82 1.61 8.43
N ILE A 38 13.95 1.46 7.42
CA ILE A 38 12.99 2.51 7.03
C ILE A 38 12.01 2.81 8.16
N ALA A 39 11.48 1.78 8.80
CA ALA A 39 10.56 1.90 9.92
C ALA A 39 11.22 2.66 11.10
N GLY A 40 12.48 2.34 11.39
CA GLY A 40 13.27 3.00 12.44
C GLY A 40 13.51 4.49 12.15
N LEU A 41 13.84 4.83 10.90
CA LEU A 41 14.10 6.21 10.49
C LEU A 41 12.88 7.12 10.69
N LEU A 42 11.68 6.59 10.50
CA LEU A 42 10.41 7.35 10.59
C LEU A 42 9.65 7.13 11.90
N SER A 43 10.15 6.24 12.78
CA SER A 43 9.48 5.88 14.02
C SER A 43 9.18 7.07 14.95
N GLY A 44 10.06 8.05 14.99
CA GLY A 44 9.90 9.25 15.82
C GLY A 44 8.68 10.09 15.42
N VAL A 45 8.36 10.18 14.15
CA VAL A 45 7.20 10.92 13.63
C VAL A 45 5.94 10.05 13.73
N CYS A 46 6.04 8.80 13.31
CA CYS A 46 4.91 7.87 13.25
C CYS A 46 4.39 7.49 14.65
N GLY A 47 5.30 7.38 15.64
CA GLY A 47 4.91 7.08 17.03
C GLY A 47 3.99 8.14 17.63
N LYS A 48 4.22 9.43 17.34
CA LYS A 48 3.35 10.55 17.78
C LYS A 48 1.96 10.48 17.15
N LEU A 49 1.83 9.91 15.96
CA LEU A 49 0.58 9.76 15.22
C LEU A 49 -0.14 8.45 15.53
N GLY A 50 0.44 7.58 16.35
CA GLY A 50 -0.11 6.25 16.66
C GLY A 50 -0.05 5.26 15.50
N ILE A 51 0.84 5.50 14.54
CA ILE A 51 1.07 4.62 13.38
C ILE A 51 2.08 3.55 13.77
N PRO A 52 1.74 2.24 13.70
CA PRO A 52 2.71 1.17 13.92
C PRO A 52 3.88 1.27 12.95
N ALA A 53 5.11 1.11 13.42
CA ALA A 53 6.31 1.20 12.60
C ALA A 53 6.31 0.21 11.42
N SER A 54 5.68 -0.94 11.59
CA SER A 54 5.53 -1.97 10.56
C SER A 54 4.72 -1.53 9.33
N ILE A 55 3.88 -0.51 9.45
CA ILE A 55 3.06 0.01 8.34
C ILE A 55 3.81 1.09 7.54
N VAL A 56 4.85 1.69 8.10
CA VAL A 56 5.59 2.78 7.45
C VAL A 56 6.12 2.41 6.07
N PRO A 57 6.77 1.25 5.86
CA PRO A 57 7.21 0.83 4.53
C PRO A 57 6.04 0.69 3.55
N LEU A 58 4.88 0.20 4.01
CA LEU A 58 3.68 0.08 3.19
C LEU A 58 3.20 1.45 2.71
N ILE A 59 3.12 2.45 3.60
CA ILE A 59 2.70 3.81 3.26
C ILE A 59 3.58 4.39 2.15
N ILE A 60 4.90 4.23 2.28
CA ILE A 60 5.86 4.75 1.30
C ILE A 60 5.68 4.05 -0.04
N VAL A 61 5.70 2.72 -0.04
CA VAL A 61 5.59 1.92 -1.27
C VAL A 61 4.25 2.13 -1.96
N ARG A 62 3.18 2.36 -1.20
CA ARG A 62 1.83 2.62 -1.72
C ARG A 62 1.77 3.86 -2.62
N LEU A 63 2.59 4.87 -2.37
CA LEU A 63 2.67 6.07 -3.22
C LEU A 63 3.19 5.75 -4.63
N PHE A 64 4.01 4.72 -4.79
CA PHE A 64 4.71 4.39 -6.05
C PHE A 64 4.15 3.16 -6.76
N SER A 65 3.79 2.11 -6.04
CA SER A 65 3.45 0.82 -6.62
C SER A 65 2.31 0.13 -5.86
N SER A 66 1.18 -0.07 -6.54
CA SER A 66 0.03 -0.81 -6.02
C SER A 66 0.36 -2.29 -5.79
N SER A 67 1.06 -2.91 -6.76
CA SER A 67 1.43 -4.33 -6.67
C SER A 67 2.38 -4.60 -5.51
N ALA A 68 3.43 -3.77 -5.36
CA ALA A 68 4.36 -3.91 -4.25
C ALA A 68 3.68 -3.65 -2.89
N ALA A 69 2.77 -2.68 -2.81
CA ALA A 69 1.94 -2.44 -1.62
C ALA A 69 1.06 -3.64 -1.28
N THR A 70 0.48 -4.32 -2.29
CA THR A 70 -0.27 -5.56 -2.08
C THR A 70 0.62 -6.65 -1.47
N GLY A 71 1.84 -6.83 -1.99
CA GLY A 71 2.81 -7.79 -1.43
C GLY A 71 3.15 -7.50 0.03
N LEU A 72 3.41 -6.22 0.37
CA LEU A 72 3.67 -5.80 1.76
C LEU A 72 2.44 -5.98 2.66
N SER A 73 1.24 -5.72 2.15
CA SER A 73 -0.01 -5.94 2.92
C SER A 73 -0.20 -7.41 3.26
N LEU A 74 0.03 -8.31 2.31
CA LEU A 74 -0.05 -9.76 2.55
C LEU A 74 0.99 -10.22 3.58
N ASP A 75 2.19 -9.65 3.55
CA ASP A 75 3.21 -9.93 4.55
C ASP A 75 2.82 -9.43 5.94
N ILE A 76 2.24 -8.23 6.06
CA ILE A 76 1.70 -7.70 7.31
C ILE A 76 0.58 -8.61 7.85
N PHE A 77 -0.36 -9.04 7.01
CA PHE A 77 -1.44 -9.95 7.41
C PHE A 77 -0.91 -11.31 7.89
N LYS A 78 0.13 -11.83 7.24
CA LYS A 78 0.77 -13.07 7.65
C LYS A 78 1.44 -12.97 9.03
N GLN A 79 2.02 -11.81 9.36
CA GLN A 79 2.76 -11.64 10.61
C GLN A 79 1.89 -11.22 11.78
N TYR A 80 0.95 -10.32 11.55
CA TYR A 80 0.16 -9.69 12.62
C TYR A 80 -1.29 -10.16 12.64
N GLY A 81 -1.76 -10.84 11.59
CA GLY A 81 -3.17 -11.21 11.43
C GLY A 81 -4.00 -10.06 10.85
N THR A 82 -5.11 -10.39 10.22
CA THR A 82 -6.05 -9.43 9.61
C THR A 82 -6.83 -8.62 10.65
N ASP A 83 -7.17 -9.23 11.77
CA ASP A 83 -8.01 -8.67 12.83
C ASP A 83 -7.21 -7.89 13.89
N SER A 84 -5.89 -7.83 13.74
CA SER A 84 -5.03 -7.02 14.59
C SER A 84 -5.17 -5.53 14.25
N TYR A 85 -4.84 -4.66 15.20
CA TYR A 85 -4.80 -3.21 14.96
C TYR A 85 -3.98 -2.84 13.72
N THR A 86 -2.82 -3.48 13.54
CA THR A 86 -1.96 -3.31 12.36
C THR A 86 -2.62 -3.81 11.08
N GLY A 87 -3.29 -4.96 11.13
CA GLY A 87 -4.04 -5.53 10.01
C GLY A 87 -5.22 -4.66 9.61
N LEU A 88 -6.00 -4.17 10.57
CA LEU A 88 -7.13 -3.28 10.33
C LEU A 88 -6.69 -1.97 9.67
N ILE A 89 -5.63 -1.31 10.19
CA ILE A 89 -5.08 -0.11 9.54
C ILE A 89 -4.66 -0.44 8.11
N THR A 90 -3.96 -1.55 7.88
CA THR A 90 -3.51 -1.98 6.55
C THR A 90 -4.68 -2.15 5.60
N SER A 91 -5.75 -2.82 6.02
CA SER A 91 -6.95 -3.05 5.21
C SER A 91 -7.63 -1.75 4.83
N ILE A 92 -7.85 -0.85 5.80
CA ILE A 92 -8.51 0.45 5.56
C ILE A 92 -7.61 1.32 4.66
N LEU A 93 -6.32 1.39 4.94
CA LEU A 93 -5.35 2.17 4.17
C LEU A 93 -5.29 1.72 2.70
N MET A 94 -5.29 0.41 2.45
CA MET A 94 -5.30 -0.11 1.08
C MET A 94 -6.57 0.23 0.33
N GLY A 95 -7.71 0.34 1.03
CA GLY A 95 -8.99 0.71 0.43
C GLY A 95 -9.18 2.21 0.21
N CYS A 96 -8.58 3.09 1.03
CA CYS A 96 -8.82 4.53 0.98
C CYS A 96 -7.66 5.36 0.37
N THR A 97 -6.56 4.72 -0.05
CA THR A 97 -5.42 5.39 -0.67
C THR A 97 -5.11 4.83 -2.05
N GLU A 98 -4.45 5.64 -2.89
CA GLU A 98 -4.01 5.25 -4.23
C GLU A 98 -2.53 5.52 -4.48
N THR A 99 -2.00 4.96 -5.59
CA THR A 99 -0.62 5.15 -6.04
C THR A 99 -0.45 6.50 -6.73
N VAL A 100 -0.20 7.54 -5.96
CA VAL A 100 -0.19 8.93 -6.43
C VAL A 100 0.75 9.12 -7.62
N PHE A 101 2.00 8.69 -7.52
CA PHE A 101 3.00 8.95 -8.57
C PHE A 101 2.73 8.16 -9.83
N TYR A 102 2.36 6.90 -9.73
CA TYR A 102 2.03 6.06 -10.89
C TYR A 102 0.79 6.60 -11.61
N THR A 103 -0.29 6.83 -10.87
CA THR A 103 -1.56 7.31 -11.41
C THR A 103 -1.38 8.65 -12.12
N MET A 104 -0.71 9.61 -11.47
CA MET A 104 -0.42 10.89 -12.10
C MET A 104 0.41 10.75 -13.38
N SER A 105 1.43 9.88 -13.38
CA SER A 105 2.28 9.67 -14.56
C SER A 105 1.47 9.14 -15.74
N VAL A 106 0.62 8.15 -15.52
CA VAL A 106 -0.21 7.54 -16.58
C VAL A 106 -1.22 8.54 -17.12
N TYR A 107 -1.99 9.21 -16.24
CA TYR A 107 -3.03 10.15 -16.67
C TYR A 107 -2.43 11.40 -17.34
N TYR A 108 -1.33 11.94 -16.83
CA TYR A 108 -0.70 13.12 -17.39
C TYR A 108 -0.06 12.83 -18.74
N MET A 109 0.54 11.64 -18.92
CA MET A 109 1.02 11.23 -20.25
C MET A 109 -0.13 11.09 -21.24
N ALA A 110 -1.21 10.42 -20.86
CA ALA A 110 -2.37 10.24 -21.73
C ALA A 110 -3.04 11.57 -22.11
N ALA A 111 -3.16 12.49 -21.16
CA ALA A 111 -3.74 13.82 -21.37
C ALA A 111 -2.74 14.86 -21.92
N ARG A 112 -1.47 14.49 -22.13
CA ARG A 112 -0.38 15.38 -22.58
C ARG A 112 -0.17 16.61 -21.67
N ILE A 113 -0.45 16.47 -20.37
CA ILE A 113 -0.29 17.54 -19.37
C ILE A 113 1.18 17.61 -18.96
N LYS A 114 1.79 18.80 -19.04
CA LYS A 114 3.20 19.00 -18.71
C LYS A 114 3.44 19.63 -17.33
N LYS A 115 2.41 20.18 -16.69
CA LYS A 115 2.52 20.86 -15.39
C LYS A 115 1.55 20.28 -14.38
N THR A 116 2.05 19.76 -13.30
CA THR A 116 1.24 19.14 -12.23
C THR A 116 0.48 20.17 -11.38
N ARG A 117 0.94 21.43 -11.36
CA ARG A 117 0.37 22.49 -10.50
C ARG A 117 0.13 22.00 -9.06
N TRP A 118 -1.09 22.14 -8.57
CA TRP A 118 -1.51 21.75 -7.21
C TRP A 118 -1.95 20.28 -7.09
N THR A 119 -2.01 19.52 -8.19
CA THR A 119 -2.53 18.15 -8.17
C THR A 119 -1.69 17.23 -7.28
N LEU A 120 -0.36 17.33 -7.36
CA LEU A 120 0.53 16.53 -6.51
C LEU A 120 0.34 16.86 -5.03
N ALA A 121 0.31 18.16 -4.70
CA ALA A 121 0.09 18.58 -3.31
C ALA A 121 -1.28 18.13 -2.79
N GLY A 122 -2.33 18.29 -3.59
CA GLY A 122 -3.69 17.81 -3.25
C GLY A 122 -3.75 16.31 -3.05
N ALA A 123 -3.12 15.52 -3.94
CA ALA A 123 -3.07 14.07 -3.83
C ALA A 123 -2.31 13.60 -2.57
N LEU A 124 -1.19 14.24 -2.23
CA LEU A 124 -0.45 13.91 -1.01
C LEU A 124 -1.22 14.28 0.26
N ILE A 125 -1.92 15.43 0.27
CA ILE A 125 -2.79 15.83 1.39
C ILE A 125 -3.95 14.82 1.54
N ALA A 126 -4.59 14.43 0.44
CA ALA A 126 -5.66 13.43 0.45
C ALA A 126 -5.16 12.07 0.98
N THR A 127 -3.97 11.64 0.55
CA THR A 127 -3.34 10.41 1.06
C THR A 127 -3.04 10.52 2.56
N ALA A 128 -2.50 11.64 3.02
CA ALA A 128 -2.24 11.87 4.45
C ALA A 128 -3.54 11.83 5.27
N ALA A 129 -4.62 12.43 4.75
CA ALA A 129 -5.94 12.37 5.39
C ALA A 129 -6.49 10.92 5.43
N GLY A 130 -6.30 10.14 4.36
CA GLY A 130 -6.65 8.72 4.31
C GLY A 130 -5.87 7.89 5.34
N ILE A 131 -4.57 8.14 5.49
CA ILE A 131 -3.74 7.49 6.51
C ILE A 131 -4.25 7.83 7.91
N ALA A 132 -4.50 9.11 8.19
CA ALA A 132 -5.03 9.56 9.49
C ALA A 132 -6.40 8.92 9.79
N ALA A 133 -7.29 8.88 8.80
CA ALA A 133 -8.59 8.24 8.92
C ALA A 133 -8.46 6.73 9.20
N SER A 134 -7.53 6.03 8.53
CA SER A 134 -7.27 4.59 8.76
C SER A 134 -6.85 4.32 10.21
N VAL A 135 -5.96 5.15 10.77
CA VAL A 135 -5.50 5.03 12.16
C VAL A 135 -6.63 5.29 13.15
N ILE A 136 -7.45 6.32 12.88
CA ILE A 136 -8.58 6.67 13.76
C ILE A 136 -9.64 5.55 13.71
N LEU A 137 -10.08 5.15 12.53
CA LEU A 137 -11.12 4.12 12.39
C LEU A 137 -10.70 2.77 12.98
N ALA A 138 -9.47 2.34 12.76
CA ALA A 138 -8.96 1.10 13.34
C ALA A 138 -8.89 1.08 14.87
N ARG A 139 -9.01 2.23 15.53
CA ARG A 139 -9.12 2.29 17.00
C ARG A 139 -10.53 2.04 17.54
N TYR A 140 -11.52 2.19 16.68
CA TYR A 140 -12.93 2.04 17.04
C TYR A 140 -13.53 0.71 16.57
N CYS A 141 -12.81 -0.03 15.70
CA CYS A 141 -13.19 -1.38 15.29
C CYS A 141 -12.50 -2.43 16.14
#